data_fa4789affc35c9bf1ac6a2926f27466a
#
_entry.id   fa4789affc35c9bf1ac6a2926f27466a
#
_cell.length_a   1.000
_cell.length_b   1.000
_cell.length_c   1.000
_cell.angle_alpha   90.00
_cell.angle_beta   90.00
_cell.angle_gamma   90.00
#
_symmetry.space_group_name_H-M   'P 1'
#
loop_
_entity.id
_entity.type
_entity.pdbx_description
1 polymer ?
#
loop_
_entity_poly.entity_id
_entity_poly.type
_entity_poly.pdbx_seq_one_letter_code
_entity_poly.pdbx_strand_id
1 'polypeptide(L)'
;MIQYLFDTDHLTLFERGHPPLVSRVAALPTLSLAVSAISVEEALRGRLGYLARPLDSTSRQRGYALLAGTVRVLNQLPIVLYDQSCEAQYQQLIALRRRIGTQDLRIATVALANNLTLLTRNRSDFSQVPGLKIEDWS
;
A
#
# COMPACT_ATOMS: atom_id res chain seq x y z
N MET A 1 14.09 12.01 3.14
CA MET A 1 13.37 11.37 4.27
C MET A 1 11.98 10.93 3.83
N ILE A 2 11.60 9.70 4.14
CA ILE A 2 10.26 9.20 3.86
C ILE A 2 9.28 9.89 4.79
N GLN A 3 8.19 10.41 4.22
CA GLN A 3 7.13 11.12 4.96
C GLN A 3 5.77 10.48 4.76
N TYR A 4 5.56 9.83 3.63
CA TYR A 4 4.27 9.28 3.20
C TYR A 4 4.37 7.81 2.89
N LEU A 5 3.28 7.10 3.20
CA LEU A 5 3.13 5.68 2.91
C LEU A 5 1.84 5.47 2.12
N PHE A 6 1.91 4.83 0.96
CA PHE A 6 0.71 4.38 0.26
C PHE A 6 0.02 3.26 1.03
N ASP A 7 -1.31 3.31 1.11
CA ASP A 7 -2.06 2.05 1.28
C ASP A 7 -2.10 1.32 -0.07
N THR A 8 -2.60 0.09 -0.06
CA THR A 8 -2.61 -0.72 -1.28
C THR A 8 -3.50 -0.13 -2.37
N ASP A 9 -4.61 0.50 -2.01
CA ASP A 9 -5.51 1.15 -2.95
C ASP A 9 -4.85 2.37 -3.62
N HIS A 10 -4.16 3.23 -2.86
CA HIS A 10 -3.42 4.35 -3.44
C HIS A 10 -2.26 3.88 -4.33
N LEU A 11 -1.57 2.80 -3.96
CA LEU A 11 -0.56 2.17 -4.82
C LEU A 11 -1.17 1.76 -6.16
N THR A 12 -2.35 1.15 -6.15
CA THR A 12 -3.07 0.76 -7.36
C THR A 12 -3.44 1.97 -8.22
N LEU A 13 -3.92 3.05 -7.60
CA LEU A 13 -4.22 4.30 -8.31
C LEU A 13 -2.97 4.89 -8.94
N PHE A 14 -1.86 4.88 -8.24
CA PHE A 14 -0.58 5.36 -8.75
C PHE A 14 -0.11 4.52 -9.94
N GLU A 15 -0.18 3.21 -9.84
CA GLU A 15 0.17 2.29 -10.92
C GLU A 15 -0.68 2.53 -12.17
N ARG A 16 -1.97 2.87 -12.00
CA ARG A 16 -2.89 3.18 -13.10
C ARG A 16 -2.71 4.58 -13.67
N GLY A 17 -1.85 5.40 -13.08
CA GLY A 17 -1.63 6.76 -13.55
C GLY A 17 -2.75 7.73 -13.21
N HIS A 18 -3.46 7.54 -12.09
CA HIS A 18 -4.55 8.42 -11.65
C HIS A 18 -4.07 9.87 -11.52
N PRO A 19 -4.57 10.82 -12.36
CA PRO A 19 -3.91 12.11 -12.54
C PRO A 19 -3.74 12.95 -11.27
N PRO A 20 -4.75 13.14 -10.39
CA PRO A 20 -4.57 13.93 -9.17
C PRO A 20 -3.44 13.40 -8.29
N LEU A 21 -3.38 12.07 -8.13
CA LEU A 21 -2.37 11.42 -7.31
C LEU A 21 -0.98 11.54 -7.94
N VAL A 22 -0.86 11.25 -9.23
CA VAL A 22 0.42 11.33 -9.96
C VAL A 22 0.99 12.75 -9.90
N SER A 23 0.15 13.78 -10.06
CA SER A 23 0.58 15.18 -9.96
C SER A 23 1.15 15.52 -8.60
N ARG A 24 0.49 15.08 -7.53
CA ARG A 24 0.97 15.33 -6.17
C ARG A 24 2.27 14.60 -5.87
N VAL A 25 2.39 13.35 -6.32
CA VAL A 25 3.63 12.58 -6.16
C VAL A 25 4.79 13.24 -6.89
N ALA A 26 4.56 13.72 -8.12
CA ALA A 26 5.59 14.37 -8.91
C ALA A 26 6.15 15.65 -8.25
N ALA A 27 5.36 16.31 -7.41
CA ALA A 27 5.77 17.51 -6.67
C ALA A 27 6.57 17.20 -5.40
N LEU A 28 6.68 15.95 -4.99
CA LEU A 28 7.37 15.56 -3.77
C LEU A 28 8.89 15.54 -3.95
N PRO A 29 9.64 15.80 -2.87
CA PRO A 29 11.07 15.52 -2.88
C PRO A 29 11.34 14.03 -3.15
N THR A 30 12.48 13.73 -3.75
CA THR A 30 12.91 12.36 -4.05
C THR A 30 12.90 11.52 -2.77
N LEU A 31 12.41 10.29 -2.86
CA LEU A 31 12.38 9.31 -1.78
C LEU A 31 11.55 9.72 -0.55
N SER A 32 10.56 10.59 -0.72
CA SER A 32 9.67 10.97 0.38
C SER A 32 8.43 10.10 0.50
N LEU A 33 8.17 9.25 -0.49
CA LEU A 33 7.02 8.36 -0.56
C LEU A 33 7.48 6.89 -0.62
N ALA A 34 6.80 6.03 0.12
CA ALA A 34 7.13 4.61 0.20
C ALA A 34 5.88 3.74 0.17
N VAL A 35 6.10 2.44 0.04
CA VAL A 35 5.09 1.39 0.28
C VAL A 35 5.56 0.50 1.42
N SER A 36 4.63 -0.13 2.12
CA SER A 36 4.98 -1.17 3.10
C SER A 36 5.21 -2.51 2.42
N ALA A 37 5.97 -3.38 3.08
CA ALA A 37 6.10 -4.77 2.65
C ALA A 37 4.74 -5.48 2.57
N ILE A 38 3.77 -5.05 3.38
CA ILE A 38 2.40 -5.58 3.34
C ILE A 38 1.73 -5.27 1.99
N SER A 39 1.84 -4.02 1.52
CA SER A 39 1.27 -3.62 0.22
C SER A 39 1.99 -4.32 -0.94
N VAL A 40 3.29 -4.58 -0.82
CA VAL A 40 4.02 -5.41 -1.80
C VAL A 40 3.41 -6.80 -1.88
N GLU A 41 3.18 -7.44 -0.74
CA GLU A 41 2.53 -8.75 -0.67
C GLU A 41 1.15 -8.72 -1.34
N GLU A 42 0.32 -7.77 -0.98
CA GLU A 42 -1.04 -7.68 -1.52
C GLU A 42 -1.07 -7.44 -3.02
N ALA A 43 -0.22 -6.55 -3.51
CA ALA A 43 -0.14 -6.24 -4.94
C ALA A 43 0.30 -7.46 -5.76
N LEU A 44 1.34 -8.16 -5.31
CA LEU A 44 1.83 -9.37 -5.99
C LEU A 44 0.83 -10.52 -5.88
N ARG A 45 0.21 -10.70 -4.72
CA ARG A 45 -0.81 -11.73 -4.52
C ARG A 45 -1.99 -11.52 -5.47
N GLY A 46 -2.42 -10.28 -5.67
CA GLY A 46 -3.50 -9.95 -6.62
C GLY A 46 -3.13 -10.34 -8.04
N ARG A 47 -1.92 -10.04 -8.49
CA ARG A 47 -1.44 -10.39 -9.84
C ARG A 47 -1.27 -11.89 -10.01
N LEU A 48 -0.67 -12.57 -9.04
CA LEU A 48 -0.48 -14.02 -9.07
C LEU A 48 -1.82 -14.76 -9.00
N GLY A 49 -2.75 -14.26 -8.18
CA GLY A 49 -4.10 -14.84 -8.08
C GLY A 49 -4.87 -14.75 -9.39
N TYR A 50 -4.76 -13.61 -10.09
CA TYR A 50 -5.37 -13.48 -11.42
C TYR A 50 -4.81 -14.51 -12.42
N LEU A 51 -3.48 -14.67 -12.44
CA LEU A 51 -2.82 -15.63 -13.34
C LEU A 51 -3.13 -17.09 -13.01
N ALA A 52 -3.52 -17.39 -11.77
CA ALA A 52 -3.90 -18.74 -11.36
C ALA A 52 -5.29 -19.15 -11.84
N ARG A 53 -6.08 -18.21 -12.35
CA ARG A 53 -7.44 -18.47 -12.87
C ARG A 53 -7.39 -19.09 -14.26
N PRO A 54 -8.44 -19.82 -14.68
CA PRO A 54 -8.55 -20.26 -16.07
C PRO A 54 -8.78 -19.04 -16.98
N LEU A 55 -7.74 -18.64 -17.69
CA LEU A 55 -7.74 -17.45 -18.54
C LEU A 55 -7.68 -17.85 -20.02
N ASP A 56 -8.32 -17.04 -20.88
CA ASP A 56 -8.09 -17.11 -22.32
C ASP A 56 -6.70 -16.52 -22.66
N SER A 57 -6.32 -16.66 -23.93
CA SER A 57 -5.01 -16.23 -24.41
C SER A 57 -4.76 -14.73 -24.19
N THR A 58 -5.74 -13.88 -24.50
CA THR A 58 -5.63 -12.43 -24.36
C THR A 58 -5.51 -12.02 -22.89
N SER A 59 -6.35 -12.58 -22.02
CA SER A 59 -6.32 -12.30 -20.60
C SER A 59 -5.03 -12.77 -19.95
N ARG A 60 -4.48 -13.90 -20.39
CA ARG A 60 -3.20 -14.42 -19.89
C ARG A 60 -2.05 -13.48 -20.24
N GLN A 61 -1.99 -13.01 -21.48
CA GLN A 61 -0.98 -12.05 -21.91
C GLN A 61 -1.08 -10.75 -21.09
N ARG A 62 -2.31 -10.25 -20.88
CA ARG A 62 -2.55 -9.08 -20.07
C ARG A 62 -2.12 -9.30 -18.62
N GLY A 63 -2.40 -10.46 -18.06
CA GLY A 63 -2.03 -10.81 -16.69
C GLY A 63 -0.52 -10.76 -16.46
N TYR A 64 0.27 -11.29 -17.38
CA TYR A 64 1.74 -11.22 -17.30
C TYR A 64 2.24 -9.78 -17.48
N ALA A 65 1.66 -9.02 -18.39
CA ALA A 65 2.01 -7.60 -18.54
C ALA A 65 1.74 -6.80 -17.28
N LEU A 66 0.60 -7.04 -16.62
CA LEU A 66 0.24 -6.38 -15.36
C LEU A 66 1.18 -6.78 -14.22
N LEU A 67 1.58 -8.05 -14.14
CA LEU A 67 2.56 -8.50 -13.16
C LEU A 67 3.89 -7.77 -13.34
N ALA A 68 4.40 -7.73 -14.56
CA ALA A 68 5.65 -7.02 -14.86
C ALA A 68 5.54 -5.52 -14.55
N GLY A 69 4.41 -4.90 -14.88
CA GLY A 69 4.16 -3.49 -14.59
C GLY A 69 4.14 -3.20 -13.09
N THR A 70 3.52 -4.05 -12.30
CA THR A 70 3.51 -3.93 -10.83
C THR A 70 4.92 -4.01 -10.26
N VAL A 71 5.73 -4.96 -10.72
CA VAL A 71 7.13 -5.08 -10.25
C VAL A 71 7.93 -3.82 -10.60
N ARG A 72 7.75 -3.25 -11.82
CA ARG A 72 8.44 -2.03 -12.21
C ARG A 72 8.06 -0.83 -11.33
N VAL A 73 6.79 -0.67 -11.01
CA VAL A 73 6.33 0.40 -10.11
C VAL A 73 6.91 0.22 -8.71
N LEU A 74 6.87 -0.99 -8.18
CA LEU A 74 7.43 -1.29 -6.85
C LEU A 74 8.94 -1.02 -6.79
N ASN A 75 9.67 -1.24 -7.88
CA ASN A 75 11.10 -0.94 -7.94
C ASN A 75 11.42 0.55 -7.91
N GLN A 76 10.44 1.42 -8.14
CA GLN A 76 10.62 2.87 -8.08
C GLN A 76 10.40 3.45 -6.68
N LEU A 77 9.90 2.66 -5.76
CA LEU A 77 9.49 3.13 -4.43
C LEU A 77 10.32 2.46 -3.33
N PRO A 78 10.76 3.21 -2.31
CA PRO A 78 11.29 2.60 -1.10
C PRO A 78 10.25 1.66 -0.49
N ILE A 79 10.73 0.55 0.09
CA ILE A 79 9.89 -0.41 0.79
C ILE A 79 10.18 -0.30 2.28
N VAL A 80 9.16 0.01 3.07
CA VAL A 80 9.27 0.02 4.53
C VAL A 80 8.94 -1.38 5.05
N LEU A 81 9.87 -1.94 5.82
CA LEU A 81 9.78 -3.30 6.30
C LEU A 81 8.78 -3.41 7.46
N TYR A 82 8.18 -4.59 7.58
CA TYR A 82 7.39 -4.95 8.74
C TYR A 82 8.33 -5.62 9.76
N ASP A 83 8.91 -4.81 10.62
CA ASP A 83 9.93 -5.22 11.58
C ASP A 83 9.35 -5.52 12.97
N GLN A 84 10.22 -5.77 13.94
CA GLN A 84 9.81 -6.06 15.31
C GLN A 84 9.02 -4.91 15.93
N SER A 85 9.38 -3.66 15.64
CA SER A 85 8.64 -2.49 16.11
C SER A 85 7.21 -2.46 15.58
N CYS A 86 7.03 -2.79 14.31
CA CYS A 86 5.70 -2.91 13.69
C CYS A 86 4.89 -4.01 14.35
N GLU A 87 5.49 -5.18 14.57
CA GLU A 87 4.79 -6.30 15.21
C GLU A 87 4.37 -5.97 16.64
N ALA A 88 5.24 -5.33 17.41
CA ALA A 88 4.90 -4.90 18.77
C ALA A 88 3.72 -3.92 18.78
N GLN A 89 3.71 -2.96 17.86
CA GLN A 89 2.62 -2.00 17.68
C GLN A 89 1.32 -2.72 17.27
N TYR A 90 1.43 -3.67 16.34
CA TYR A 90 0.29 -4.47 15.90
C TYR A 90 -0.36 -5.22 17.07
N GLN A 91 0.43 -5.85 17.94
CA GLN A 91 -0.08 -6.58 19.10
C GLN A 91 -0.86 -5.66 20.06
N GLN A 92 -0.44 -4.41 20.22
CA GLN A 92 -1.17 -3.43 21.02
C GLN A 92 -2.52 -3.03 20.41
N LEU A 93 -2.65 -3.10 19.07
CA LEU A 93 -3.84 -2.69 18.33
C LEU A 93 -4.68 -3.88 17.84
N ILE A 94 -4.33 -5.08 18.24
CA ILE A 94 -4.89 -6.31 17.65
C ILE A 94 -6.42 -6.43 17.79
N ALA A 95 -7.00 -5.78 18.80
CA ALA A 95 -8.45 -5.76 18.99
C ALA A 95 -9.18 -5.06 17.83
N LEU A 96 -8.52 -4.15 17.13
CA LEU A 96 -9.10 -3.43 15.99
C LEU A 96 -9.20 -4.28 14.71
N ARG A 97 -8.54 -5.44 14.66
CA ARG A 97 -8.54 -6.30 13.46
C ARG A 97 -9.93 -6.73 13.01
N ARG A 98 -10.89 -6.80 13.94
CA ARG A 98 -12.29 -7.16 13.64
C ARG A 98 -13.03 -6.09 12.84
N ARG A 99 -12.60 -4.82 12.97
CA ARG A 99 -13.23 -3.67 12.34
C ARG A 99 -12.50 -3.24 11.07
N ILE A 100 -11.17 -3.29 11.10
CA ILE A 100 -10.31 -2.75 10.04
C ILE A 100 -9.84 -3.86 9.09
N GLY A 101 -9.68 -5.08 9.60
CA GLY A 101 -9.06 -6.17 8.88
C GLY A 101 -7.56 -6.26 9.18
N THR A 102 -7.01 -7.46 9.02
CA THR A 102 -5.65 -7.77 9.44
C THR A 102 -4.60 -7.02 8.61
N GLN A 103 -4.75 -7.02 7.28
CA GLN A 103 -3.75 -6.40 6.40
C GLN A 103 -3.73 -4.88 6.53
N ASP A 104 -4.91 -4.25 6.55
CA ASP A 104 -4.99 -2.80 6.75
C ASP A 104 -4.44 -2.38 8.10
N LEU A 105 -4.70 -3.17 9.15
CA LEU A 105 -4.14 -2.90 10.46
C LEU A 105 -2.61 -3.00 10.45
N ARG A 106 -2.05 -3.97 9.75
CA ARG A 106 -0.59 -4.09 9.57
C ARG A 106 -0.01 -2.88 8.82
N ILE A 107 -0.67 -2.42 7.77
CA ILE A 107 -0.26 -1.21 7.04
C ILE A 107 -0.27 0.00 7.98
N ALA A 108 -1.32 0.15 8.78
CA ALA A 108 -1.42 1.23 9.76
C ALA A 108 -0.27 1.18 10.76
N THR A 109 0.11 -0.01 11.23
CA THR A 109 1.23 -0.16 12.19
C THR A 109 2.57 0.21 11.57
N VAL A 110 2.78 -0.08 10.28
CA VAL A 110 3.99 0.37 9.58
C VAL A 110 4.08 1.90 9.57
N ALA A 111 2.97 2.56 9.25
CA ALA A 111 2.92 4.04 9.26
C ALA A 111 3.17 4.60 10.66
N LEU A 112 2.52 4.05 11.69
CA LEU A 112 2.71 4.49 13.07
C LEU A 112 4.15 4.30 13.56
N ALA A 113 4.71 3.11 13.38
CA ALA A 113 6.04 2.78 13.87
C ALA A 113 7.13 3.65 13.22
N ASN A 114 6.88 4.15 12.01
CA ASN A 114 7.81 4.98 11.26
C ASN A 114 7.41 6.46 11.22
N ASN A 115 6.36 6.84 11.94
CA ASN A 115 5.83 8.21 11.98
C ASN A 115 5.54 8.79 10.59
N LEU A 116 4.86 7.99 9.75
CA LEU A 116 4.51 8.35 8.38
C LEU A 116 3.03 8.72 8.28
N THR A 117 2.70 9.60 7.33
CA THR A 117 1.32 9.87 6.96
C THR A 117 0.85 8.80 5.95
N LEU A 118 -0.22 8.10 6.28
CA LEU A 118 -0.82 7.09 5.40
C LEU A 118 -1.71 7.76 4.36
N LEU A 119 -1.47 7.47 3.09
CA LEU A 119 -2.30 7.94 1.99
C LEU A 119 -3.37 6.89 1.71
N THR A 120 -4.63 7.24 1.93
CA THR A 120 -5.76 6.32 1.86
C THR A 120 -7.06 7.04 1.54
N ARG A 121 -7.97 6.35 0.83
CA ARG A 121 -9.36 6.77 0.68
C ARG A 121 -10.26 6.22 1.81
N ASN A 122 -9.76 5.24 2.56
CA ASN A 122 -10.56 4.54 3.58
C ASN A 122 -10.46 5.23 4.93
N ARG A 123 -11.02 6.45 5.03
CA ARG A 123 -11.02 7.22 6.27
C ARG A 123 -11.83 6.54 7.36
N SER A 124 -12.92 5.86 7.01
CA SER A 124 -13.79 5.23 8.00
C SER A 124 -13.08 4.17 8.84
N ASP A 125 -12.20 3.40 8.22
CA ASP A 125 -11.43 2.38 8.94
C ASP A 125 -10.20 2.98 9.63
N PHE A 126 -9.37 3.69 8.88
CA PHE A 126 -8.07 4.15 9.40
C PHE A 126 -8.18 5.26 10.43
N SER A 127 -9.28 6.04 10.44
CA SER A 127 -9.52 7.03 11.51
C SER A 127 -9.73 6.39 12.88
N GLN A 128 -10.03 5.11 12.94
CA GLN A 128 -10.16 4.36 14.20
C GLN A 128 -8.82 4.02 14.86
N VAL A 129 -7.71 4.18 14.13
CA VAL A 129 -6.37 3.85 14.65
C VAL A 129 -5.81 5.06 15.39
N PRO A 130 -5.61 4.98 16.73
CA PRO A 130 -5.13 6.12 17.50
C PRO A 130 -3.77 6.62 17.03
N GLY A 131 -3.63 7.92 16.83
CA GLY A 131 -2.37 8.56 16.47
C GLY A 131 -1.96 8.45 15.01
N LEU A 132 -2.73 7.73 14.19
CA LEU A 132 -2.42 7.59 12.76
C LEU A 132 -2.80 8.88 12.02
N LYS A 133 -1.84 9.43 11.26
CA LYS A 133 -2.08 10.53 10.33
C LYS A 133 -2.48 9.99 8.98
N ILE A 134 -3.58 10.48 8.44
CA ILE A 134 -4.09 10.03 7.13
C ILE A 134 -4.37 11.22 6.22
N GLU A 135 -4.12 11.05 4.93
CA GLU A 135 -4.52 11.98 3.89
C GLU A 135 -5.07 11.20 2.69
N ASP A 136 -5.93 11.84 1.91
CA ASP A 136 -6.44 11.29 0.66
C ASP A 136 -5.95 12.17 -0.50
N TRP A 137 -5.20 11.57 -1.41
CA TRP A 137 -4.64 12.25 -2.60
C TRP A 137 -5.32 11.78 -3.90
N SER A 138 -6.40 11.05 -3.81
CA SER A 138 -7.12 10.55 -4.99
C SER A 138 -7.88 11.62 -5.79
#